data_82f8f37d733db8287d400ed2290cc887
#
_entry.id   82f8f37d733db8287d400ed2290cc887
#
_cell.length_a   1.000
_cell.length_b   1.000
_cell.length_c   1.000
_cell.angle_alpha   90.00
_cell.angle_beta   90.00
_cell.angle_gamma   90.00
#
_symmetry.space_group_name_H-M   'P 1'
#
loop_
_entity.id
_entity.type
_entity.pdbx_description
1 polymer ?
#
loop_
_entity_poly.entity_id
_entity_poly.type
_entity_poly.pdbx_seq_one_letter_code
_entity_poly.pdbx_strand_id
1 'polypeptide(L)'
;MHANVYIPEEFLTHIEAIMPSHLDMASFVASCQKPLRKSIRVNTLKISVEDFLVRAKEKGWELEPVPWCETGFWITADESEAPLGNTAEHMSGLFYIQEASSMMPPSALFQGEADYQAVLDTAAAPGSKTTQIAALMNNRGVLVANEYAASRVKVLHANIERCGVRNAALSNFDGRVFGGWLPEQFDAVLLDAPCSGEGTIRKDADAMKNWTYQSVVDIADTQKDLIESAFHALKPNGVLVYSTCTLSTEENQQVCHHLKETFGDAVEFESLESLFDNAKATTTEEGFLHIFPQVYDSEGFFVARIRKLASVTPPEVKKRMGKFPFEKASKKAQQEVAEQLLSALDIELPSDTQVWIRDKDVWLFPEALEPMIGAFRFSRMGIKIAETHKKGYRWQHQVATTLATGHEANIVDLIIKDAREWFMGRDVRPEGLSGKGEVLVKYNGAIIGLGKWVGNRVKNGLPRELVRDKNLF
;
A
#
# COMPACT_ATOMS: atom_id res chain seq x y z
N MET A 1 -20.50 -12.44 -21.54
CA MET A 1 -19.89 -12.06 -22.83
C MET A 1 -18.85 -11.01 -22.50
N HIS A 2 -17.56 -11.32 -22.70
CA HIS A 2 -16.52 -10.31 -22.56
C HIS A 2 -16.70 -9.30 -23.68
N ALA A 3 -16.72 -8.01 -23.35
CA ALA A 3 -16.73 -6.94 -24.34
C ALA A 3 -15.49 -7.11 -25.25
N ASN A 4 -15.67 -6.96 -26.56
CA ASN A 4 -14.52 -6.90 -27.46
C ASN A 4 -13.59 -5.77 -27.00
N VAL A 5 -12.40 -6.13 -26.57
CA VAL A 5 -11.36 -5.18 -26.16
C VAL A 5 -10.93 -4.41 -27.40
N TYR A 6 -11.02 -3.09 -27.35
CA TYR A 6 -10.56 -2.23 -28.43
C TYR A 6 -9.05 -2.02 -28.32
N ILE A 7 -8.32 -2.36 -29.38
CA ILE A 7 -6.86 -2.13 -29.48
C ILE A 7 -6.60 -1.36 -30.78
N PRO A 8 -6.07 -0.11 -30.73
CA PRO A 8 -5.76 0.68 -31.91
C PRO A 8 -4.70 0.01 -32.78
N GLU A 9 -4.84 0.09 -34.11
CA GLU A 9 -3.85 -0.45 -35.05
C GLU A 9 -2.48 0.23 -34.92
N GLU A 10 -2.47 1.55 -34.67
CA GLU A 10 -1.25 2.32 -34.41
C GLU A 10 -0.51 1.78 -33.16
N PHE A 11 -1.22 1.44 -32.11
CA PHE A 11 -0.66 0.82 -30.92
C PHE A 11 -0.06 -0.56 -31.23
N LEU A 12 -0.75 -1.41 -31.98
CA LEU A 12 -0.23 -2.73 -32.38
C LEU A 12 1.06 -2.60 -33.18
N THR A 13 1.12 -1.65 -34.13
CA THR A 13 2.33 -1.37 -34.90
C THR A 13 3.49 -0.91 -33.99
N HIS A 14 3.18 -0.07 -33.01
CA HIS A 14 4.16 0.41 -32.03
C HIS A 14 4.70 -0.72 -31.16
N ILE A 15 3.83 -1.56 -30.62
CA ILE A 15 4.20 -2.72 -29.80
C ILE A 15 5.01 -3.76 -30.59
N GLU A 16 4.65 -4.03 -31.84
CA GLU A 16 5.41 -4.95 -32.69
C GLU A 16 6.86 -4.50 -32.87
N ALA A 17 7.08 -3.17 -33.00
CA ALA A 17 8.42 -2.61 -33.17
C ALA A 17 9.31 -2.74 -31.91
N ILE A 18 8.73 -2.81 -30.71
CA ILE A 18 9.46 -2.87 -29.42
C ILE A 18 9.43 -4.25 -28.76
N MET A 19 8.60 -5.17 -29.26
CA MET A 19 8.45 -6.51 -28.69
C MET A 19 9.72 -7.33 -28.85
N PRO A 20 10.19 -8.02 -27.79
CA PRO A 20 11.32 -8.94 -27.91
C PRO A 20 11.08 -10.02 -28.97
N SER A 21 12.12 -10.36 -29.74
CA SER A 21 12.05 -11.25 -30.92
C SER A 21 11.59 -12.69 -30.60
N HIS A 22 11.65 -13.11 -29.33
CA HIS A 22 11.17 -14.43 -28.89
C HIS A 22 9.67 -14.45 -28.55
N LEU A 23 8.99 -13.29 -28.60
CA LEU A 23 7.53 -13.15 -28.41
C LEU A 23 6.86 -12.89 -29.77
N ASP A 24 5.57 -13.21 -29.86
CA ASP A 24 4.80 -13.01 -31.08
C ASP A 24 3.53 -12.18 -30.83
N MET A 25 3.13 -11.40 -31.85
CA MET A 25 1.97 -10.51 -31.79
C MET A 25 0.65 -11.26 -31.67
N ALA A 26 0.52 -12.44 -32.27
CA ALA A 26 -0.72 -13.22 -32.19
C ALA A 26 -1.00 -13.64 -30.74
N SER A 27 0.01 -14.14 -30.02
CA SER A 27 -0.08 -14.46 -28.59
C SER A 27 -0.35 -13.23 -27.73
N PHE A 28 0.25 -12.07 -28.06
CA PHE A 28 -0.01 -10.81 -27.38
C PHE A 28 -1.49 -10.41 -27.48
N VAL A 29 -2.01 -10.33 -28.70
CA VAL A 29 -3.40 -9.95 -28.96
C VAL A 29 -4.38 -10.95 -28.30
N ALA A 30 -4.11 -12.26 -28.42
CA ALA A 30 -4.90 -13.30 -27.78
C ALA A 30 -4.92 -13.16 -26.25
N SER A 31 -3.79 -12.79 -25.63
CA SER A 31 -3.71 -12.56 -24.19
C SER A 31 -4.47 -11.32 -23.76
N CYS A 32 -4.43 -10.23 -24.54
CA CYS A 32 -5.20 -9.02 -24.27
C CYS A 32 -6.72 -9.24 -24.28
N GLN A 33 -7.21 -10.26 -24.99
CA GLN A 33 -8.64 -10.63 -25.04
C GLN A 33 -9.09 -11.54 -23.87
N LYS A 34 -8.14 -12.08 -23.10
CA LYS A 34 -8.47 -12.94 -21.96
C LYS A 34 -8.77 -12.12 -20.71
N PRO A 35 -9.74 -12.52 -19.88
CA PRO A 35 -9.97 -11.89 -18.60
C PRO A 35 -8.75 -12.06 -17.70
N LEU A 36 -8.47 -11.01 -16.90
CA LEU A 36 -7.39 -11.05 -15.92
C LEU A 36 -7.79 -11.95 -14.75
N ARG A 37 -6.86 -12.78 -14.27
CA ARG A 37 -7.08 -13.57 -13.06
C ARG A 37 -7.14 -12.67 -11.84
N LYS A 38 -8.08 -12.93 -10.92
CA LYS A 38 -8.11 -12.24 -9.63
C LYS A 38 -6.91 -12.68 -8.79
N SER A 39 -6.34 -11.74 -8.04
CA SER A 39 -5.26 -12.00 -7.12
C SER A 39 -5.41 -11.21 -5.82
N ILE A 40 -4.81 -11.74 -4.78
CA ILE A 40 -4.79 -11.15 -3.44
C ILE A 40 -3.38 -11.18 -2.87
N ARG A 41 -3.13 -10.32 -1.92
CA ARG A 41 -1.91 -10.32 -1.13
C ARG A 41 -2.27 -10.44 0.35
N VAL A 42 -1.76 -11.48 1.02
CA VAL A 42 -1.92 -11.67 2.46
C VAL A 42 -1.23 -10.52 3.20
N ASN A 43 -1.91 -9.96 4.18
CA ASN A 43 -1.38 -8.88 5.00
C ASN A 43 -0.68 -9.46 6.25
N THR A 44 0.62 -9.59 6.18
CA THR A 44 1.44 -10.16 7.25
C THR A 44 1.55 -9.29 8.51
N LEU A 45 1.02 -8.07 8.48
CA LEU A 45 0.82 -7.27 9.69
C LEU A 45 -0.30 -7.84 10.60
N LYS A 46 -1.17 -8.71 10.06
CA LYS A 46 -2.37 -9.19 10.76
C LYS A 46 -2.49 -10.70 10.84
N ILE A 47 -1.92 -11.43 9.90
CA ILE A 47 -2.02 -12.90 9.83
C ILE A 47 -0.79 -13.46 9.12
N SER A 48 -0.29 -14.62 9.57
CA SER A 48 0.74 -15.36 8.84
C SER A 48 0.18 -15.90 7.52
N VAL A 49 1.06 -16.17 6.55
CA VAL A 49 0.65 -16.82 5.29
C VAL A 49 0.07 -18.21 5.58
N GLU A 50 0.70 -18.97 6.48
CA GLU A 50 0.28 -20.32 6.88
C GLU A 50 -1.14 -20.33 7.44
N ASP A 51 -1.43 -19.44 8.39
CA ASP A 51 -2.76 -19.33 8.99
C ASP A 51 -3.81 -18.85 7.98
N PHE A 52 -3.42 -17.97 7.06
CA PHE A 52 -4.31 -17.53 6.00
C PHE A 52 -4.65 -18.67 5.03
N LEU A 53 -3.70 -19.53 4.68
CA LEU A 53 -3.93 -20.69 3.81
C LEU A 53 -4.90 -21.68 4.45
N VAL A 54 -4.80 -21.90 5.76
CA VAL A 54 -5.77 -22.74 6.51
C VAL A 54 -7.17 -22.14 6.40
N ARG A 55 -7.29 -20.84 6.65
CA ARG A 55 -8.57 -20.11 6.57
C ARG A 55 -9.16 -20.12 5.16
N ALA A 56 -8.34 -19.91 4.14
CA ALA A 56 -8.76 -19.95 2.74
C ALA A 56 -9.34 -21.31 2.36
N LYS A 57 -8.70 -22.40 2.84
CA LYS A 57 -9.19 -23.76 2.64
C LYS A 57 -10.54 -24.00 3.31
N GLU A 58 -10.75 -23.52 4.53
CA GLU A 58 -12.03 -23.58 5.25
C GLU A 58 -13.15 -22.84 4.51
N LYS A 59 -12.80 -21.74 3.80
CA LYS A 59 -13.71 -20.96 2.96
C LYS A 59 -13.95 -21.55 1.58
N GLY A 60 -13.25 -22.62 1.20
CA GLY A 60 -13.30 -23.19 -0.14
C GLY A 60 -12.63 -22.33 -1.21
N TRP A 61 -11.72 -21.43 -0.81
CA TRP A 61 -10.93 -20.63 -1.74
C TRP A 61 -9.74 -21.43 -2.24
N GLU A 62 -9.55 -21.43 -3.56
CA GLU A 62 -8.38 -22.02 -4.21
C GLU A 62 -7.33 -20.94 -4.42
N LEU A 63 -6.13 -21.18 -3.93
CA LEU A 63 -5.00 -20.23 -3.99
C LEU A 63 -3.83 -20.84 -4.74
N GLU A 64 -3.30 -20.09 -5.71
CA GLU A 64 -2.09 -20.42 -6.48
C GLU A 64 -1.04 -19.34 -6.23
N PRO A 65 0.20 -19.69 -5.80
CA PRO A 65 1.22 -18.69 -5.49
C PRO A 65 1.61 -17.81 -6.67
N VAL A 66 1.77 -16.50 -6.42
CA VAL A 66 2.34 -15.56 -7.37
C VAL A 66 3.88 -15.62 -7.25
N PRO A 67 4.63 -15.95 -8.33
CA PRO A 67 6.06 -16.28 -8.23
C PRO A 67 6.95 -15.16 -7.67
N TRP A 68 6.57 -13.89 -7.86
CA TRP A 68 7.34 -12.71 -7.46
C TRP A 68 6.90 -12.07 -6.15
N CYS A 69 5.99 -12.71 -5.42
CA CYS A 69 5.52 -12.18 -4.14
C CYS A 69 5.13 -13.33 -3.22
N GLU A 70 5.92 -13.59 -2.19
CA GLU A 70 5.71 -14.70 -1.24
C GLU A 70 4.34 -14.64 -0.54
N THR A 71 3.77 -13.45 -0.41
CA THR A 71 2.46 -13.23 0.21
C THR A 71 1.33 -13.08 -0.81
N GLY A 72 1.65 -13.18 -2.12
CA GLY A 72 0.72 -13.01 -3.24
C GLY A 72 0.16 -14.32 -3.75
N PHE A 73 -1.14 -14.33 -4.07
CA PHE A 73 -1.82 -15.51 -4.61
C PHE A 73 -2.83 -15.10 -5.66
N TRP A 74 -2.92 -15.84 -6.76
CA TRP A 74 -4.14 -15.87 -7.55
C TRP A 74 -5.21 -16.61 -6.78
N ILE A 75 -6.47 -16.18 -6.91
CA ILE A 75 -7.58 -16.70 -6.13
C ILE A 75 -8.76 -17.07 -7.01
N THR A 76 -9.31 -18.28 -6.78
CA THR A 76 -10.61 -18.69 -7.26
C THR A 76 -11.54 -18.84 -6.06
N ALA A 77 -12.61 -18.07 -6.02
CA ALA A 77 -13.59 -18.06 -4.94
C ALA A 77 -15.00 -17.99 -5.51
N ASP A 78 -15.95 -18.63 -4.84
CA ASP A 78 -17.37 -18.45 -5.12
C ASP A 78 -17.83 -17.11 -4.52
N GLU A 79 -18.19 -16.18 -5.38
CA GLU A 79 -18.67 -14.85 -5.00
C GLU A 79 -20.20 -14.69 -5.18
N SER A 80 -20.93 -15.80 -5.31
CA SER A 80 -22.40 -15.79 -5.53
C SER A 80 -23.17 -15.19 -4.35
N GLU A 81 -22.72 -15.41 -3.12
CA GLU A 81 -23.31 -14.84 -1.89
C GLU A 81 -22.71 -13.49 -1.52
N ALA A 82 -21.39 -13.37 -1.53
CA ALA A 82 -20.69 -12.13 -1.19
C ALA A 82 -19.41 -11.97 -2.04
N PRO A 83 -19.17 -10.76 -2.62
CA PRO A 83 -17.92 -10.49 -3.29
C PRO A 83 -16.75 -10.51 -2.28
N LEU A 84 -15.54 -10.84 -2.76
CA LEU A 84 -14.33 -10.88 -1.92
C LEU A 84 -14.14 -9.63 -1.03
N GLY A 85 -14.47 -8.46 -1.56
CA GLY A 85 -14.39 -7.19 -0.83
C GLY A 85 -15.33 -7.05 0.37
N ASN A 86 -16.36 -7.90 0.45
CA ASN A 86 -17.35 -7.92 1.54
C ASN A 86 -17.18 -9.11 2.48
N THR A 87 -16.10 -9.86 2.35
CA THR A 87 -15.74 -10.91 3.31
C THR A 87 -15.21 -10.31 4.61
N ALA A 88 -15.40 -11.00 5.73
CA ALA A 88 -14.88 -10.57 7.01
C ALA A 88 -13.35 -10.43 6.98
N GLU A 89 -12.69 -11.32 6.27
CA GLU A 89 -11.25 -11.35 6.05
C GLU A 89 -10.74 -10.08 5.35
N HIS A 90 -11.44 -9.65 4.31
CA HIS A 90 -11.08 -8.40 3.61
C HIS A 90 -11.39 -7.17 4.47
N MET A 91 -12.57 -7.11 5.09
CA MET A 91 -12.98 -5.97 5.90
C MET A 91 -12.12 -5.79 7.15
N SER A 92 -11.61 -6.88 7.73
CA SER A 92 -10.63 -6.82 8.83
C SER A 92 -9.18 -6.64 8.39
N GLY A 93 -8.93 -6.54 7.08
CA GLY A 93 -7.62 -6.24 6.53
C GLY A 93 -6.63 -7.40 6.51
N LEU A 94 -7.10 -8.65 6.55
CA LEU A 94 -6.23 -9.84 6.50
C LEU A 94 -5.59 -10.02 5.13
N PHE A 95 -6.19 -9.47 4.08
CA PHE A 95 -5.62 -9.44 2.74
C PHE A 95 -6.02 -8.16 1.97
N TYR A 96 -5.27 -7.88 0.93
CA TYR A 96 -5.54 -6.83 -0.05
C TYR A 96 -5.86 -7.46 -1.41
N ILE A 97 -6.92 -7.00 -2.08
CA ILE A 97 -7.21 -7.40 -3.47
C ILE A 97 -6.27 -6.57 -4.35
N GLN A 98 -5.26 -7.22 -4.91
CA GLN A 98 -4.19 -6.56 -5.66
C GLN A 98 -3.89 -7.35 -6.93
N GLU A 99 -3.74 -6.66 -8.06
CA GLU A 99 -3.30 -7.30 -9.29
C GLU A 99 -1.87 -7.85 -9.13
N ALA A 100 -1.60 -9.02 -9.71
CA ALA A 100 -0.38 -9.76 -9.45
C ALA A 100 0.89 -9.00 -9.88
N SER A 101 0.91 -8.38 -11.07
CA SER A 101 2.08 -7.62 -11.53
C SER A 101 2.38 -6.40 -10.65
N SER A 102 1.35 -5.79 -10.09
CA SER A 102 1.47 -4.67 -9.14
C SER A 102 2.17 -5.04 -7.82
N MET A 103 2.34 -6.33 -7.53
CA MET A 103 3.11 -6.81 -6.37
C MET A 103 4.62 -6.81 -6.61
N MET A 104 5.09 -6.74 -7.87
CA MET A 104 6.52 -6.80 -8.21
C MET A 104 7.34 -5.60 -7.69
N PRO A 105 6.89 -4.33 -7.84
CA PRO A 105 7.73 -3.19 -7.44
C PRO A 105 8.14 -3.20 -5.97
N PRO A 106 7.25 -3.44 -4.99
CA PRO A 106 7.69 -3.58 -3.60
C PRO A 106 8.61 -4.78 -3.37
N SER A 107 8.37 -5.92 -4.05
CA SER A 107 9.26 -7.09 -3.98
C SER A 107 10.66 -6.76 -4.51
N ALA A 108 10.75 -6.04 -5.63
CA ALA A 108 12.01 -5.55 -6.19
C ALA A 108 12.70 -4.55 -5.26
N LEU A 109 11.94 -3.67 -4.59
CA LEU A 109 12.49 -2.67 -3.67
C LEU A 109 13.19 -3.33 -2.47
N PHE A 110 12.64 -4.43 -1.96
CA PHE A 110 13.17 -5.15 -0.80
C PHE A 110 14.07 -6.33 -1.16
N GLN A 111 14.38 -6.55 -2.43
CA GLN A 111 15.28 -7.65 -2.83
C GLN A 111 16.66 -7.49 -2.20
N GLY A 112 17.03 -8.43 -1.30
CA GLY A 112 18.31 -8.41 -0.59
C GLY A 112 18.46 -7.34 0.49
N GLU A 113 17.40 -6.59 0.78
CA GLU A 113 17.38 -5.52 1.77
C GLU A 113 16.32 -5.83 2.86
N ALA A 114 16.63 -5.56 4.11
CA ALA A 114 15.72 -5.91 5.22
C ALA A 114 15.29 -4.73 6.09
N ASP A 115 16.13 -3.70 6.30
CA ASP A 115 15.96 -2.72 7.37
C ASP A 115 15.96 -1.27 6.87
N TYR A 116 15.04 -0.91 5.99
CA TYR A 116 14.81 0.49 5.65
C TYR A 116 14.18 1.26 6.82
N GLN A 117 14.75 2.41 7.18
CA GLN A 117 14.21 3.30 8.21
C GLN A 117 13.29 4.37 7.65
N ALA A 118 13.51 4.80 6.41
CA ALA A 118 12.68 5.80 5.75
C ALA A 118 12.45 5.40 4.29
N VAL A 119 11.18 5.18 3.93
CA VAL A 119 10.75 4.81 2.58
C VAL A 119 9.76 5.85 2.06
N LEU A 120 9.87 6.21 0.78
CA LEU A 120 8.93 7.08 0.07
C LEU A 120 8.19 6.28 -1.02
N ASP A 121 6.87 6.32 -0.98
CA ASP A 121 5.98 5.92 -2.07
C ASP A 121 5.40 7.19 -2.71
N THR A 122 5.85 7.54 -3.90
CA THR A 122 5.61 8.86 -4.52
C THR A 122 4.23 9.00 -5.13
N ALA A 123 3.55 7.90 -5.46
CA ALA A 123 2.22 7.87 -6.09
C ALA A 123 1.39 6.72 -5.48
N ALA A 124 1.04 6.89 -4.20
CA ALA A 124 0.66 5.80 -3.32
C ALA A 124 -0.77 5.24 -3.50
N ALA A 125 -1.73 6.07 -3.94
CA ALA A 125 -3.12 5.62 -4.00
C ALA A 125 -3.34 4.57 -5.12
N PRO A 126 -4.18 3.57 -4.85
CA PRO A 126 -5.12 3.42 -3.75
C PRO A 126 -4.53 2.82 -2.46
N GLY A 127 -3.23 2.48 -2.41
CA GLY A 127 -2.55 1.95 -1.23
C GLY A 127 -2.13 0.49 -1.31
N SER A 128 -2.24 -0.16 -2.46
CA SER A 128 -1.84 -1.56 -2.64
C SER A 128 -0.34 -1.76 -2.41
N LYS A 129 0.50 -0.97 -3.08
CA LYS A 129 1.96 -1.01 -2.90
C LYS A 129 2.39 -0.43 -1.56
N THR A 130 1.74 0.65 -1.11
CA THR A 130 1.98 1.27 0.19
C THR A 130 1.78 0.28 1.34
N THR A 131 0.66 -0.45 1.36
CA THR A 131 0.38 -1.43 2.41
C THR A 131 1.28 -2.67 2.30
N GLN A 132 1.74 -3.02 1.10
CA GLN A 132 2.75 -4.05 0.89
C GLN A 132 4.11 -3.63 1.48
N ILE A 133 4.55 -2.40 1.21
CA ILE A 133 5.78 -1.84 1.79
C ILE A 133 5.69 -1.81 3.32
N ALA A 134 4.59 -1.33 3.89
CA ALA A 134 4.38 -1.30 5.33
C ALA A 134 4.48 -2.71 5.97
N ALA A 135 3.95 -3.74 5.29
CA ALA A 135 4.07 -5.14 5.73
C ALA A 135 5.52 -5.62 5.65
N LEU A 136 6.25 -5.34 4.56
CA LEU A 136 7.67 -5.67 4.42
C LEU A 136 8.54 -4.94 5.45
N MET A 137 8.19 -3.71 5.83
CA MET A 137 8.83 -2.96 6.93
C MET A 137 8.39 -3.45 8.31
N ASN A 138 7.42 -4.35 8.40
CA ASN A 138 6.80 -4.79 9.67
C ASN A 138 6.35 -3.61 10.55
N ASN A 139 5.76 -2.58 9.92
CA ASN A 139 5.35 -1.32 10.58
C ASN A 139 6.48 -0.54 11.28
N ARG A 140 7.76 -0.87 11.04
CA ARG A 140 8.92 -0.16 11.59
C ARG A 140 9.36 0.98 10.68
N GLY A 141 10.16 1.90 11.21
CA GLY A 141 10.62 3.08 10.47
C GLY A 141 9.47 4.01 10.11
N VAL A 142 9.63 4.77 9.02
CA VAL A 142 8.60 5.67 8.46
C VAL A 142 8.39 5.40 6.98
N LEU A 143 7.13 5.32 6.57
CA LEU A 143 6.70 5.23 5.18
C LEU A 143 5.95 6.51 4.81
N VAL A 144 6.60 7.38 4.04
CA VAL A 144 5.94 8.55 3.45
C VAL A 144 5.17 8.09 2.22
N ALA A 145 3.85 8.27 2.24
CA ALA A 145 2.96 7.90 1.16
C ALA A 145 2.32 9.15 0.57
N ASN A 146 2.73 9.51 -0.63
CA ASN A 146 2.26 10.69 -1.33
C ASN A 146 1.23 10.34 -2.41
N GLU A 147 0.25 11.22 -2.57
CA GLU A 147 -0.70 11.12 -3.69
C GLU A 147 -1.04 12.54 -4.19
N TYR A 148 -0.91 12.72 -5.49
CA TYR A 148 -1.19 14.01 -6.14
C TYR A 148 -2.67 14.39 -6.09
N ALA A 149 -3.56 13.44 -6.36
CA ALA A 149 -5.01 13.67 -6.41
C ALA A 149 -5.64 13.62 -5.02
N ALA A 150 -6.11 14.76 -4.49
CA ALA A 150 -6.71 14.86 -3.15
C ALA A 150 -7.89 13.90 -2.92
N SER A 151 -8.69 13.61 -3.95
CA SER A 151 -9.79 12.64 -3.88
C SER A 151 -9.30 11.22 -3.62
N ARG A 152 -8.14 10.85 -4.16
CA ARG A 152 -7.53 9.52 -4.00
C ARG A 152 -6.83 9.34 -2.66
N VAL A 153 -6.40 10.43 -2.00
CA VAL A 153 -5.83 10.37 -0.64
C VAL A 153 -6.81 9.77 0.37
N LYS A 154 -8.12 10.00 0.21
CA LYS A 154 -9.15 9.40 1.09
C LYS A 154 -9.19 7.87 0.96
N VAL A 155 -9.07 7.36 -0.26
CA VAL A 155 -9.04 5.92 -0.53
C VAL A 155 -7.77 5.29 0.02
N LEU A 156 -6.62 5.93 -0.19
CA LEU A 156 -5.34 5.54 0.40
C LEU A 156 -5.43 5.43 1.92
N HIS A 157 -5.98 6.46 2.56
CA HIS A 157 -6.15 6.48 4.01
C HIS A 157 -7.03 5.32 4.51
N ALA A 158 -8.20 5.09 3.90
CA ALA A 158 -9.09 3.99 4.28
C ALA A 158 -8.41 2.61 4.17
N ASN A 159 -7.59 2.39 3.14
CA ASN A 159 -6.84 1.15 2.99
C ASN A 159 -5.70 1.01 4.00
N ILE A 160 -5.01 2.10 4.34
CA ILE A 160 -4.00 2.14 5.41
C ILE A 160 -4.62 1.76 6.76
N GLU A 161 -5.77 2.36 7.11
CA GLU A 161 -6.50 2.03 8.34
C GLU A 161 -6.94 0.56 8.38
N ARG A 162 -7.58 0.10 7.31
CA ARG A 162 -8.07 -1.28 7.20
C ARG A 162 -6.95 -2.31 7.35
N CYS A 163 -5.79 -2.04 6.75
CA CYS A 163 -4.63 -2.94 6.80
C CYS A 163 -3.80 -2.83 8.09
N GLY A 164 -4.13 -1.92 9.01
CA GLY A 164 -3.40 -1.77 10.27
C GLY A 164 -2.00 -1.19 10.11
N VAL A 165 -1.81 -0.29 9.16
CA VAL A 165 -0.54 0.41 8.96
C VAL A 165 -0.42 1.57 9.93
N ARG A 166 0.64 1.58 10.77
CA ARG A 166 0.90 2.63 11.76
C ARG A 166 2.09 3.52 11.47
N ASN A 167 2.99 3.09 10.58
CA ASN A 167 4.22 3.81 10.25
C ASN A 167 4.10 4.76 9.04
N ALA A 168 2.88 4.97 8.52
CA ALA A 168 2.66 5.82 7.36
C ALA A 168 2.50 7.31 7.74
N ALA A 169 3.08 8.17 6.90
CA ALA A 169 2.86 9.61 6.89
C ALA A 169 2.36 10.02 5.50
N LEU A 170 1.12 10.52 5.43
CA LEU A 170 0.47 10.86 4.17
C LEU A 170 0.75 12.30 3.76
N SER A 171 0.98 12.51 2.47
CA SER A 171 1.11 13.84 1.87
C SER A 171 0.31 13.94 0.57
N ASN A 172 0.01 15.18 0.18
CA ASN A 172 -0.77 15.47 -1.03
C ASN A 172 -0.07 16.56 -1.83
N PHE A 173 0.95 16.15 -2.58
CA PHE A 173 1.77 17.03 -3.40
C PHE A 173 2.08 16.40 -4.74
N ASP A 174 2.51 17.23 -5.68
CA ASP A 174 3.19 16.77 -6.88
C ASP A 174 4.49 16.03 -6.50
N GLY A 175 4.70 14.82 -7.01
CA GLY A 175 5.89 14.01 -6.70
C GLY A 175 7.22 14.70 -7.03
N ARG A 176 7.21 15.71 -7.89
CA ARG A 176 8.38 16.51 -8.29
C ARG A 176 8.95 17.40 -7.17
N VAL A 177 8.24 17.55 -6.05
CA VAL A 177 8.72 18.41 -4.93
C VAL A 177 9.72 17.70 -4.01
N PHE A 178 9.70 16.37 -3.95
CA PHE A 178 10.46 15.62 -2.93
C PHE A 178 11.97 15.83 -3.03
N GLY A 179 12.52 15.82 -4.23
CA GLY A 179 13.95 16.02 -4.44
C GLY A 179 14.49 17.35 -3.91
N GLY A 180 13.69 18.41 -4.00
CA GLY A 180 14.06 19.71 -3.49
C GLY A 180 13.71 19.95 -2.01
N TRP A 181 12.61 19.35 -1.54
CA TRP A 181 12.13 19.58 -0.18
C TRP A 181 12.71 18.61 0.85
N LEU A 182 12.97 17.37 0.45
CA LEU A 182 13.52 16.31 1.29
C LEU A 182 14.69 15.60 0.59
N PRO A 183 15.75 16.34 0.17
CA PRO A 183 16.91 15.71 -0.47
C PRO A 183 17.58 14.73 0.46
N GLU A 184 17.93 13.55 -0.06
CA GLU A 184 18.68 12.50 0.65
C GLU A 184 18.11 12.12 2.03
N GLN A 185 16.76 12.01 2.11
CA GLN A 185 16.08 11.62 3.34
C GLN A 185 15.69 10.14 3.37
N PHE A 186 15.57 9.48 2.21
CA PHE A 186 15.02 8.14 2.12
C PHE A 186 16.06 7.07 1.79
N ASP A 187 15.96 5.93 2.47
CA ASP A 187 16.78 4.73 2.17
C ASP A 187 16.27 4.04 0.91
N ALA A 188 14.97 4.11 0.66
CA ALA A 188 14.32 3.54 -0.50
C ALA A 188 13.18 4.44 -1.00
N VAL A 189 13.00 4.48 -2.32
CA VAL A 189 11.92 5.22 -2.97
C VAL A 189 11.24 4.30 -3.99
N LEU A 190 9.92 4.21 -3.92
CA LEU A 190 9.08 3.63 -4.96
C LEU A 190 8.46 4.75 -5.78
N LEU A 191 8.72 4.75 -7.08
CA LEU A 191 8.04 5.57 -8.06
C LEU A 191 7.24 4.67 -9.00
N ASP A 192 6.02 4.34 -8.59
CA ASP A 192 5.02 3.74 -9.49
C ASP A 192 4.38 4.88 -10.29
N ALA A 193 4.99 5.20 -11.44
CA ALA A 193 4.76 6.46 -12.13
C ALA A 193 3.37 6.52 -12.80
N PRO A 194 2.72 7.69 -12.84
CA PRO A 194 1.58 7.88 -13.73
C PRO A 194 2.02 7.59 -15.17
N CYS A 195 1.25 6.82 -15.89
CA CYS A 195 1.60 6.31 -17.22
C CYS A 195 0.38 6.22 -18.13
N SER A 196 0.61 5.94 -19.42
CA SER A 196 -0.45 5.74 -20.42
C SER A 196 -1.38 4.55 -20.12
N GLY A 197 -0.92 3.58 -19.29
CA GLY A 197 -1.73 2.45 -18.87
C GLY A 197 -1.94 1.37 -19.92
N GLU A 198 -1.09 1.28 -20.93
CA GLU A 198 -1.18 0.31 -22.03
C GLU A 198 -1.28 -1.14 -21.57
N GLY A 199 -0.63 -1.46 -20.45
CA GLY A 199 -0.66 -2.80 -19.88
C GLY A 199 -1.99 -3.20 -19.23
N THR A 200 -2.89 -2.24 -18.99
CA THR A 200 -4.15 -2.47 -18.26
C THR A 200 -5.31 -2.93 -19.15
N ILE A 201 -5.06 -3.21 -20.42
CA ILE A 201 -6.06 -3.62 -21.42
C ILE A 201 -6.96 -4.78 -20.94
N ARG A 202 -6.38 -5.75 -20.23
CA ARG A 202 -7.11 -6.91 -19.70
C ARG A 202 -8.05 -6.57 -18.55
N LYS A 203 -7.80 -5.47 -17.87
CA LYS A 203 -8.59 -4.99 -16.72
C LYS A 203 -9.68 -4.03 -17.15
N ASP A 204 -9.38 -3.18 -18.12
CA ASP A 204 -10.29 -2.17 -18.67
C ASP A 204 -10.33 -2.28 -20.21
N ALA A 205 -11.44 -2.76 -20.74
CA ALA A 205 -11.63 -2.91 -22.18
C ALA A 205 -11.58 -1.58 -22.95
N ASP A 206 -11.75 -0.47 -22.24
CA ASP A 206 -11.75 0.90 -22.77
C ASP A 206 -10.42 1.63 -22.57
N ALA A 207 -9.43 0.99 -21.95
CA ALA A 207 -8.13 1.59 -21.60
C ALA A 207 -7.45 2.29 -22.77
N MET A 208 -7.60 1.73 -24.00
CA MET A 208 -6.92 2.21 -25.22
C MET A 208 -7.75 3.16 -26.07
N LYS A 209 -8.98 3.52 -25.67
CA LYS A 209 -9.87 4.37 -26.50
C LYS A 209 -9.29 5.75 -26.85
N ASN A 210 -8.52 6.32 -25.95
CA ASN A 210 -7.92 7.65 -26.12
C ASN A 210 -6.40 7.57 -26.28
N TRP A 211 -5.87 6.38 -26.55
CA TRP A 211 -4.43 6.22 -26.73
C TRP A 211 -3.95 6.92 -28.00
N THR A 212 -2.85 7.67 -27.89
CA THR A 212 -2.11 8.23 -29.01
C THR A 212 -0.61 8.16 -28.69
N TYR A 213 0.24 8.01 -29.70
CA TYR A 213 1.68 8.04 -29.49
C TYR A 213 2.15 9.36 -28.85
N GLN A 214 1.52 10.48 -29.21
CA GLN A 214 1.84 11.78 -28.61
C GLN A 214 1.57 11.79 -27.10
N SER A 215 0.50 11.17 -26.65
CA SER A 215 0.21 11.09 -25.20
C SER A 215 1.25 10.26 -24.44
N VAL A 216 1.84 9.25 -25.07
CA VAL A 216 2.97 8.48 -24.52
C VAL A 216 4.20 9.36 -24.35
N VAL A 217 4.54 10.17 -25.36
CA VAL A 217 5.68 11.09 -25.30
C VAL A 217 5.49 12.17 -24.22
N ASP A 218 4.30 12.77 -24.17
CA ASP A 218 4.00 13.85 -23.21
C ASP A 218 4.07 13.36 -21.75
N ILE A 219 3.61 12.14 -21.47
CA ILE A 219 3.67 11.60 -20.11
C ILE A 219 5.08 11.15 -19.75
N ALA A 220 5.88 10.68 -20.74
CA ALA A 220 7.28 10.33 -20.53
C ALA A 220 8.12 11.52 -20.02
N ASP A 221 7.83 12.74 -20.51
CA ASP A 221 8.52 13.94 -20.00
C ASP A 221 8.16 14.23 -18.52
N THR A 222 6.92 14.01 -18.12
CA THR A 222 6.52 14.10 -16.71
C THR A 222 7.22 13.02 -15.86
N GLN A 223 7.37 11.81 -16.39
CA GLN A 223 8.04 10.71 -15.70
C GLN A 223 9.53 10.98 -15.51
N LYS A 224 10.20 11.65 -16.46
CA LYS A 224 11.61 12.08 -16.31
C LYS A 224 11.78 13.07 -15.15
N ASP A 225 10.89 14.06 -15.03
CA ASP A 225 10.91 14.99 -13.90
C ASP A 225 10.68 14.27 -12.57
N LEU A 226 9.75 13.30 -12.53
CA LEU A 226 9.43 12.53 -11.34
C LEU A 226 10.58 11.64 -10.90
N ILE A 227 11.25 10.94 -11.82
CA ILE A 227 12.36 10.05 -11.48
C ILE A 227 13.60 10.83 -10.99
N GLU A 228 13.86 12.02 -11.56
CA GLU A 228 14.91 12.91 -11.06
C GLU A 228 14.62 13.35 -9.60
N SER A 229 13.39 13.78 -9.34
CA SER A 229 12.97 14.17 -7.98
C SER A 229 13.10 13.01 -6.99
N ALA A 230 12.67 11.82 -7.37
CA ALA A 230 12.80 10.60 -6.56
C ALA A 230 14.26 10.29 -6.27
N PHE A 231 15.14 10.42 -7.26
CA PHE A 231 16.58 10.18 -7.12
C PHE A 231 17.26 11.19 -6.20
N HIS A 232 16.90 12.48 -6.26
CA HIS A 232 17.36 13.48 -5.32
C HIS A 232 16.92 13.21 -3.88
N ALA A 233 15.71 12.69 -3.68
CA ALA A 233 15.18 12.36 -2.36
C ALA A 233 15.86 11.13 -1.73
N LEU A 234 16.52 10.29 -2.54
CA LEU A 234 17.19 9.07 -2.13
C LEU A 234 18.57 9.36 -1.55
N LYS A 235 18.90 8.74 -0.41
CA LYS A 235 20.24 8.77 0.18
C LYS A 235 21.26 8.07 -0.72
N PRO A 236 22.57 8.40 -0.64
CA PRO A 236 23.62 7.55 -1.19
C PRO A 236 23.51 6.12 -0.67
N ASN A 237 23.75 5.15 -1.54
CA ASN A 237 23.50 3.71 -1.35
C ASN A 237 22.04 3.29 -1.22
N GLY A 238 21.10 4.22 -1.32
CA GLY A 238 19.67 3.92 -1.34
C GLY A 238 19.21 3.31 -2.66
N VAL A 239 18.01 2.76 -2.64
CA VAL A 239 17.39 2.05 -3.78
C VAL A 239 16.14 2.81 -4.26
N LEU A 240 16.08 3.04 -5.57
CA LEU A 240 14.90 3.53 -6.27
C LEU A 240 14.34 2.39 -7.12
N VAL A 241 13.05 2.09 -6.96
CA VAL A 241 12.31 1.26 -7.92
C VAL A 241 11.39 2.17 -8.72
N TYR A 242 11.57 2.13 -10.02
CA TYR A 242 10.71 2.78 -11.01
C TYR A 242 9.81 1.73 -11.65
N SER A 243 8.52 1.95 -11.69
CA SER A 243 7.57 1.03 -12.32
C SER A 243 6.45 1.76 -13.05
N THR A 244 5.90 1.09 -14.06
CA THR A 244 4.73 1.54 -14.83
C THR A 244 3.87 0.34 -15.20
N CYS A 245 2.58 0.59 -15.45
CA CYS A 245 1.68 -0.38 -16.08
C CYS A 245 1.55 -0.09 -17.58
N THR A 246 2.68 0.15 -18.25
CA THR A 246 2.73 0.41 -19.70
C THR A 246 3.83 -0.42 -20.36
N LEU A 247 3.81 -0.50 -21.67
CA LEU A 247 4.73 -1.31 -22.47
C LEU A 247 5.71 -0.44 -23.30
N SER A 248 5.35 0.80 -23.61
CA SER A 248 6.16 1.71 -24.43
C SER A 248 7.53 1.99 -23.81
N THR A 249 8.58 1.85 -24.59
CA THR A 249 9.97 2.09 -24.15
C THR A 249 10.22 3.53 -23.77
N GLU A 250 9.47 4.48 -24.35
CA GLU A 250 9.52 5.91 -24.06
C GLU A 250 9.21 6.20 -22.59
N GLU A 251 8.23 5.49 -22.01
CA GLU A 251 7.83 5.61 -20.62
C GLU A 251 8.65 4.73 -19.66
N ASN A 252 9.43 3.80 -20.20
CA ASN A 252 10.14 2.76 -19.45
C ASN A 252 11.66 2.93 -19.53
N GLN A 253 12.33 2.22 -20.43
CA GLN A 253 13.78 2.23 -20.55
C GLN A 253 14.34 3.64 -20.78
N GLN A 254 13.68 4.46 -21.62
CA GLN A 254 14.16 5.81 -21.94
C GLN A 254 14.10 6.75 -20.72
N VAL A 255 13.13 6.57 -19.81
CA VAL A 255 13.08 7.33 -18.56
C VAL A 255 14.25 6.94 -17.63
N CYS A 256 14.57 5.64 -17.55
CA CYS A 256 15.73 5.18 -16.77
C CYS A 256 17.06 5.65 -17.39
N HIS A 257 17.19 5.59 -18.72
CA HIS A 257 18.38 6.08 -19.44
C HIS A 257 18.56 7.59 -19.23
N HIS A 258 17.47 8.37 -19.29
CA HIS A 258 17.51 9.81 -18.98
C HIS A 258 18.11 10.08 -17.59
N LEU A 259 17.74 9.29 -16.58
CA LEU A 259 18.32 9.42 -15.24
C LEU A 259 19.83 9.14 -15.26
N LYS A 260 20.26 8.08 -15.97
CA LYS A 260 21.68 7.72 -16.11
C LYS A 260 22.46 8.80 -16.88
N GLU A 261 21.89 9.38 -17.90
CA GLU A 261 22.48 10.48 -18.67
C GLU A 261 22.63 11.74 -17.81
N THR A 262 21.63 12.03 -16.95
CA THR A 262 21.63 13.23 -16.11
C THR A 262 22.64 13.13 -14.96
N PHE A 263 22.76 11.97 -14.29
CA PHE A 263 23.55 11.82 -13.07
C PHE A 263 24.77 10.91 -13.22
N GLY A 264 24.99 10.34 -14.40
CA GLY A 264 26.20 9.60 -14.75
C GLY A 264 26.53 8.44 -13.81
N ASP A 265 27.72 8.46 -13.25
CA ASP A 265 28.24 7.40 -12.38
C ASP A 265 27.55 7.31 -11.02
N ALA A 266 26.74 8.29 -10.65
CA ALA A 266 25.92 8.20 -9.44
C ALA A 266 24.73 7.21 -9.58
N VAL A 267 24.41 6.77 -10.79
CA VAL A 267 23.31 5.85 -11.11
C VAL A 267 23.85 4.46 -11.46
N GLU A 268 23.39 3.42 -10.78
CA GLU A 268 23.66 2.02 -11.11
C GLU A 268 22.33 1.28 -11.33
N PHE A 269 22.21 0.58 -12.46
CA PHE A 269 21.09 -0.33 -12.71
C PHE A 269 21.39 -1.69 -12.10
N GLU A 270 20.50 -2.16 -11.22
CA GLU A 270 20.61 -3.46 -10.60
C GLU A 270 19.71 -4.48 -11.31
N SER A 271 20.26 -5.64 -11.66
CA SER A 271 19.49 -6.68 -12.35
C SER A 271 18.41 -7.31 -11.47
N LEU A 272 17.22 -7.46 -12.05
CA LEU A 272 16.08 -8.15 -11.46
C LEU A 272 15.91 -9.58 -11.99
N GLU A 273 16.90 -10.14 -12.71
CA GLU A 273 16.83 -11.50 -13.27
C GLU A 273 16.66 -12.60 -12.23
N SER A 274 17.03 -12.32 -10.98
CA SER A 274 16.93 -13.24 -9.84
C SER A 274 15.74 -12.94 -8.91
N LEU A 275 14.85 -12.01 -9.28
CA LEU A 275 13.72 -11.63 -8.40
C LEU A 275 12.76 -12.80 -8.16
N PHE A 276 12.57 -13.65 -9.17
CA PHE A 276 11.76 -14.87 -9.09
C PHE A 276 12.22 -15.88 -10.16
N ASP A 277 11.80 -17.13 -10.01
CA ASP A 277 12.10 -18.16 -11.00
C ASP A 277 11.55 -17.77 -12.38
N ASN A 278 12.39 -17.88 -13.41
CA ASN A 278 12.11 -17.48 -14.79
C ASN A 278 12.03 -15.96 -15.06
N ALA A 279 12.37 -15.08 -14.11
CA ALA A 279 12.42 -13.64 -14.34
C ALA A 279 13.32 -13.27 -15.53
N LYS A 280 14.39 -14.03 -15.76
CA LYS A 280 15.32 -13.86 -16.87
C LYS A 280 14.63 -13.85 -18.25
N ALA A 281 13.49 -14.51 -18.41
CA ALA A 281 12.75 -14.53 -19.68
C ALA A 281 12.20 -13.15 -20.09
N THR A 282 12.06 -12.22 -19.16
CA THR A 282 11.55 -10.86 -19.37
C THR A 282 12.53 -9.77 -18.95
N THR A 283 13.76 -10.16 -18.59
CA THR A 283 14.82 -9.22 -18.20
C THR A 283 15.46 -8.59 -19.44
N THR A 284 15.53 -7.26 -19.46
CA THR A 284 16.23 -6.51 -20.52
C THR A 284 17.75 -6.57 -20.34
N GLU A 285 18.51 -6.05 -21.31
CA GLU A 285 19.98 -5.99 -21.21
C GLU A 285 20.46 -5.15 -20.01
N GLU A 286 19.69 -4.13 -19.61
CA GLU A 286 19.98 -3.29 -18.44
C GLU A 286 19.65 -3.99 -17.11
N GLY A 287 18.96 -5.12 -17.15
CA GLY A 287 18.50 -5.85 -15.97
C GLY A 287 17.09 -5.51 -15.51
N PHE A 288 16.32 -4.72 -16.27
CA PHE A 288 14.94 -4.37 -15.96
C PHE A 288 13.98 -5.52 -16.30
N LEU A 289 12.83 -5.59 -15.64
CA LEU A 289 11.73 -6.46 -16.03
C LEU A 289 10.79 -5.71 -16.96
N HIS A 290 10.61 -6.21 -18.18
CA HIS A 290 9.66 -5.70 -19.16
C HIS A 290 8.67 -6.82 -19.50
N ILE A 291 7.48 -6.76 -18.89
CA ILE A 291 6.53 -7.87 -18.82
C ILE A 291 5.40 -7.65 -19.82
N PHE A 292 5.34 -8.55 -20.80
CA PHE A 292 4.24 -8.63 -21.74
C PHE A 292 3.16 -9.59 -21.24
N PRO A 293 1.86 -9.31 -21.46
CA PRO A 293 0.75 -10.08 -20.86
C PRO A 293 0.77 -11.59 -21.13
N GLN A 294 1.30 -12.02 -22.28
CA GLN A 294 1.34 -13.43 -22.66
C GLN A 294 2.37 -14.26 -21.89
N VAL A 295 3.32 -13.63 -21.21
CA VAL A 295 4.43 -14.35 -20.57
C VAL A 295 4.01 -14.97 -19.23
N TYR A 296 3.33 -14.20 -18.38
CA TYR A 296 2.96 -14.65 -17.02
C TYR A 296 1.45 -14.61 -16.77
N ASP A 297 0.64 -14.45 -17.80
CA ASP A 297 -0.82 -14.30 -17.69
C ASP A 297 -1.22 -13.16 -16.72
N SER A 298 -0.53 -12.03 -16.84
CA SER A 298 -0.69 -10.82 -16.02
C SER A 298 -1.06 -9.59 -16.85
N GLU A 299 -1.12 -8.41 -16.22
CA GLU A 299 -1.07 -7.13 -16.94
C GLU A 299 0.31 -6.93 -17.58
N GLY A 300 0.39 -6.06 -18.60
CA GLY A 300 1.66 -5.53 -19.09
C GLY A 300 2.28 -4.62 -18.03
N PHE A 301 3.59 -4.76 -17.76
CA PHE A 301 4.21 -4.08 -16.65
C PHE A 301 5.72 -3.86 -16.87
N PHE A 302 6.27 -2.83 -16.23
CA PHE A 302 7.70 -2.56 -16.25
C PHE A 302 8.21 -2.28 -14.84
N VAL A 303 9.40 -2.82 -14.49
CA VAL A 303 10.07 -2.58 -13.22
C VAL A 303 11.56 -2.41 -13.45
N ALA A 304 12.13 -1.31 -12.94
CA ALA A 304 13.56 -1.06 -12.90
C ALA A 304 14.01 -0.82 -11.47
N ARG A 305 15.14 -1.45 -11.08
CA ARG A 305 15.79 -1.23 -9.79
C ARG A 305 17.08 -0.45 -10.00
N ILE A 306 17.22 0.65 -9.27
CA ILE A 306 18.29 1.63 -9.46
C ILE A 306 18.91 1.93 -8.10
N ARG A 307 20.24 1.85 -8.01
CA ARG A 307 20.98 2.27 -6.82
C ARG A 307 21.64 3.63 -7.04
N LYS A 308 21.57 4.49 -6.01
CA LYS A 308 22.28 5.75 -5.97
C LYS A 308 23.66 5.56 -5.33
N LEU A 309 24.72 5.70 -6.11
CA LEU A 309 26.08 5.45 -5.61
C LEU A 309 26.71 6.65 -4.93
N ALA A 310 26.27 7.88 -5.23
CA ALA A 310 26.86 9.11 -4.70
C ALA A 310 25.83 10.22 -4.53
N SER A 311 26.13 11.17 -3.66
CA SER A 311 25.34 12.40 -3.53
C SER A 311 25.37 13.22 -4.81
N VAL A 312 24.24 13.83 -5.13
CA VAL A 312 24.06 14.76 -6.24
C VAL A 312 23.48 16.07 -5.70
N THR A 313 23.85 17.19 -6.32
CA THR A 313 23.36 18.50 -5.89
C THR A 313 21.87 18.63 -6.09
N PRO A 314 21.07 18.81 -5.03
CA PRO A 314 19.64 18.93 -5.15
C PRO A 314 19.24 20.30 -5.79
N PRO A 315 18.07 20.38 -6.42
CA PRO A 315 17.58 21.64 -6.97
C PRO A 315 17.27 22.63 -5.84
N GLU A 316 17.59 23.90 -6.08
CA GLU A 316 17.18 24.98 -5.17
C GLU A 316 15.69 25.26 -5.29
N VAL A 317 14.96 25.07 -4.20
CA VAL A 317 13.50 25.29 -4.16
C VAL A 317 13.10 26.12 -2.94
N LYS A 318 12.10 26.97 -3.13
CA LYS A 318 11.49 27.70 -2.01
C LYS A 318 10.50 26.77 -1.28
N LYS A 319 10.84 26.41 -0.05
CA LYS A 319 9.93 25.65 0.81
C LYS A 319 8.83 26.55 1.34
N ARG A 320 7.56 26.14 1.15
CA ARG A 320 6.42 26.78 1.80
C ARG A 320 6.00 25.92 2.99
N MET A 321 6.50 26.28 4.17
CA MET A 321 6.15 25.61 5.42
C MET A 321 4.97 26.31 6.08
N GLY A 322 3.94 25.54 6.44
CA GLY A 322 2.88 25.98 7.33
C GLY A 322 3.26 25.78 8.80
N LYS A 323 2.41 26.26 9.71
CA LYS A 323 2.55 25.98 11.15
C LYS A 323 2.31 24.47 11.38
N PHE A 324 3.21 23.80 12.08
CA PHE A 324 3.02 22.43 12.51
C PHE A 324 2.07 22.39 13.72
N PRO A 325 0.90 21.72 13.61
CA PRO A 325 -0.16 21.87 14.62
C PRO A 325 -0.07 20.89 15.79
N PHE A 326 0.97 20.08 15.86
CA PHE A 326 1.14 19.06 16.90
C PHE A 326 2.26 19.45 17.87
N GLU A 327 2.10 19.02 19.11
CA GLU A 327 3.12 19.13 20.15
C GLU A 327 3.52 17.73 20.63
N LYS A 328 4.83 17.49 20.77
CA LYS A 328 5.34 16.25 21.32
C LYS A 328 4.98 16.15 22.80
N ALA A 329 4.34 15.05 23.19
CA ALA A 329 3.95 14.84 24.58
C ALA A 329 5.19 14.74 25.50
N SER A 330 5.10 15.31 26.70
CA SER A 330 6.15 15.14 27.71
C SER A 330 6.30 13.65 28.09
N LYS A 331 7.46 13.26 28.62
CA LYS A 331 7.69 11.88 29.08
C LYS A 331 6.61 11.40 30.07
N LYS A 332 6.18 12.28 30.98
CA LYS A 332 5.10 11.99 31.93
C LYS A 332 3.77 11.75 31.21
N ALA A 333 3.42 12.57 30.25
CA ALA A 333 2.17 12.39 29.46
C ALA A 333 2.20 11.13 28.61
N GLN A 334 3.34 10.79 28.01
CA GLN A 334 3.51 9.54 27.26
C GLN A 334 3.32 8.32 28.16
N GLN A 335 3.91 8.34 29.37
CA GLN A 335 3.75 7.26 30.34
C GLN A 335 2.29 7.13 30.80
N GLU A 336 1.61 8.25 31.07
CA GLU A 336 0.19 8.24 31.45
C GLU A 336 -0.71 7.62 30.35
N VAL A 337 -0.47 7.98 29.09
CA VAL A 337 -1.19 7.38 27.93
C VAL A 337 -0.94 5.88 27.88
N ALA A 338 0.32 5.43 28.03
CA ALA A 338 0.69 4.02 27.99
C ALA A 338 0.03 3.22 29.13
N GLU A 339 0.08 3.73 30.37
CA GLU A 339 -0.52 3.08 31.54
C GLU A 339 -2.06 2.97 31.41
N GLN A 340 -2.71 4.03 30.91
CA GLN A 340 -4.17 4.00 30.72
C GLN A 340 -4.59 3.09 29.58
N LEU A 341 -3.82 3.01 28.49
CA LEU A 341 -4.09 2.08 27.38
C LEU A 341 -3.96 0.63 27.85
N LEU A 342 -2.86 0.32 28.55
CA LEU A 342 -2.64 -1.02 29.12
C LEU A 342 -3.75 -1.39 30.10
N SER A 343 -4.15 -0.49 30.97
CA SER A 343 -5.22 -0.73 31.95
C SER A 343 -6.61 -0.92 31.30
N ALA A 344 -6.91 -0.18 30.22
CA ALA A 344 -8.22 -0.21 29.59
C ALA A 344 -8.39 -1.37 28.60
N LEU A 345 -7.36 -1.67 27.82
CA LEU A 345 -7.43 -2.59 26.69
C LEU A 345 -6.37 -3.69 26.69
N ASP A 346 -5.47 -3.72 27.68
CA ASP A 346 -4.34 -4.66 27.74
C ASP A 346 -3.39 -4.54 26.52
N ILE A 347 -3.22 -3.32 26.01
CA ILE A 347 -2.39 -3.00 24.84
C ILE A 347 -1.19 -2.17 25.29
N GLU A 348 0.02 -2.57 24.85
CA GLU A 348 1.25 -1.81 25.02
C GLU A 348 1.50 -0.90 23.82
N LEU A 349 2.08 0.29 24.08
CA LEU A 349 2.53 1.16 23.00
C LEU A 349 3.82 0.62 22.38
N PRO A 350 3.93 0.57 21.05
CA PRO A 350 5.16 0.17 20.37
C PRO A 350 6.33 1.09 20.73
N SER A 351 7.50 0.51 21.01
CA SER A 351 8.69 1.22 21.48
C SER A 351 9.32 2.17 20.45
N ASP A 352 9.03 1.97 19.16
CA ASP A 352 9.49 2.78 18.03
C ASP A 352 8.53 3.92 17.65
N THR A 353 7.68 4.32 18.62
CA THR A 353 6.66 5.35 18.43
C THR A 353 6.71 6.42 19.52
N GLN A 354 6.14 7.57 19.21
CA GLN A 354 6.07 8.72 20.11
C GLN A 354 4.65 9.28 20.14
N VAL A 355 4.22 9.72 21.32
CA VAL A 355 2.91 10.36 21.51
C VAL A 355 3.02 11.86 21.17
N TRP A 356 2.11 12.30 20.31
CA TRP A 356 1.93 13.69 19.92
C TRP A 356 0.50 14.14 20.17
N ILE A 357 0.31 15.42 20.44
CA ILE A 357 -0.99 15.98 20.81
C ILE A 357 -1.33 17.13 19.87
N ARG A 358 -2.59 17.17 19.43
CA ARG A 358 -3.18 18.30 18.74
C ARG A 358 -4.55 18.55 19.35
N ASP A 359 -4.71 19.67 20.03
CA ASP A 359 -5.93 20.03 20.79
C ASP A 359 -6.29 18.93 21.81
N LYS A 360 -7.34 18.14 21.54
CA LYS A 360 -7.75 16.99 22.36
C LYS A 360 -7.29 15.65 21.80
N ASP A 361 -6.80 15.67 20.58
CA ASP A 361 -6.44 14.45 19.85
C ASP A 361 -5.06 13.95 20.28
N VAL A 362 -4.99 12.68 20.61
CA VAL A 362 -3.75 11.98 20.95
C VAL A 362 -3.36 11.07 19.78
N TRP A 363 -2.17 11.27 19.29
CA TRP A 363 -1.61 10.59 18.12
C TRP A 363 -0.37 9.79 18.47
N LEU A 364 -0.15 8.73 17.76
CA LEU A 364 1.04 7.90 17.81
C LEU A 364 1.79 8.04 16.49
N PHE A 365 2.94 8.70 16.50
CA PHE A 365 3.79 8.86 15.31
C PHE A 365 4.95 7.87 15.35
N PRO A 366 5.39 7.34 14.21
CA PRO A 366 6.66 6.62 14.15
C PRO A 366 7.82 7.57 14.54
N GLU A 367 8.74 7.08 15.35
CA GLU A 367 9.88 7.86 15.81
C GLU A 367 10.76 8.34 14.64
N ALA A 368 10.91 7.49 13.61
CA ALA A 368 11.68 7.80 12.41
C ALA A 368 11.13 8.99 11.58
N LEU A 369 9.89 9.45 11.85
CA LEU A 369 9.33 10.64 11.23
C LEU A 369 9.92 11.96 11.77
N GLU A 370 10.44 11.96 12.99
CA GLU A 370 10.84 13.18 13.70
C GLU A 370 11.79 14.10 12.89
N PRO A 371 12.80 13.58 12.16
CA PRO A 371 13.69 14.43 11.33
C PRO A 371 12.97 15.17 10.20
N MET A 372 11.82 14.73 9.75
CA MET A 372 11.05 15.34 8.67
C MET A 372 10.00 16.33 9.19
N ILE A 373 9.72 16.31 10.48
CA ILE A 373 8.78 17.25 11.11
C ILE A 373 9.36 18.68 11.03
N GLY A 374 8.55 19.59 10.46
CA GLY A 374 9.00 20.96 10.18
C GLY A 374 9.77 21.13 8.86
N ALA A 375 10.26 20.07 8.24
CA ALA A 375 10.88 20.11 6.91
C ALA A 375 9.91 19.85 5.76
N PHE A 376 8.78 19.21 6.05
CA PHE A 376 7.74 18.84 5.08
C PHE A 376 6.35 18.92 5.71
N ARG A 377 5.31 19.14 4.90
CA ARG A 377 3.92 19.21 5.35
C ARG A 377 3.20 17.92 5.06
N PHE A 378 2.83 17.21 6.11
CA PHE A 378 2.00 16.01 6.04
C PHE A 378 0.52 16.32 6.27
N SER A 379 -0.35 15.64 5.57
CA SER A 379 -1.81 15.69 5.79
C SER A 379 -2.24 14.82 6.95
N ARG A 380 -1.53 13.71 7.19
CA ARG A 380 -1.74 12.77 8.28
C ARG A 380 -0.44 12.04 8.62
N MET A 381 -0.24 11.74 9.90
CA MET A 381 0.95 11.06 10.38
C MET A 381 0.58 10.01 11.41
N GLY A 382 1.07 8.79 11.23
CA GLY A 382 0.78 7.69 12.16
C GLY A 382 -0.70 7.46 12.36
N ILE A 383 -1.11 7.14 13.59
CA ILE A 383 -2.49 6.82 13.95
C ILE A 383 -3.03 7.71 15.08
N LYS A 384 -4.30 8.08 14.99
CA LYS A 384 -5.01 8.71 16.10
C LYS A 384 -5.43 7.61 17.07
N ILE A 385 -4.90 7.65 18.30
CA ILE A 385 -5.16 6.61 19.29
C ILE A 385 -6.26 6.98 20.28
N ALA A 386 -6.43 8.25 20.62
CA ALA A 386 -7.42 8.68 21.59
C ALA A 386 -7.86 10.14 21.42
N GLU A 387 -8.91 10.47 22.14
CA GLU A 387 -9.29 11.85 22.48
C GLU A 387 -9.25 12.04 23.99
N THR A 388 -8.64 13.13 24.44
CA THR A 388 -8.61 13.50 25.87
C THR A 388 -9.98 13.86 26.37
N HIS A 389 -10.40 13.29 27.49
CA HIS A 389 -11.67 13.52 28.16
C HIS A 389 -11.44 13.98 29.62
N LYS A 390 -12.48 14.52 30.28
CA LYS A 390 -12.42 14.94 31.72
C LYS A 390 -11.99 13.82 32.67
N LYS A 391 -12.18 12.54 32.29
CA LYS A 391 -11.91 11.37 33.13
C LYS A 391 -10.92 10.38 32.50
N GLY A 392 -10.03 10.83 31.61
CA GLY A 392 -9.05 10.00 30.91
C GLY A 392 -9.16 10.08 29.39
N TYR A 393 -9.04 8.99 28.69
CA TYR A 393 -9.01 8.92 27.23
C TYR A 393 -10.22 8.17 26.66
N ARG A 394 -10.69 8.62 25.50
CA ARG A 394 -11.62 7.88 24.64
C ARG A 394 -10.80 7.28 23.51
N TRP A 395 -10.58 5.98 23.58
CA TRP A 395 -9.78 5.25 22.59
C TRP A 395 -10.49 5.21 21.22
N GLN A 396 -9.69 5.14 20.17
CA GLN A 396 -10.16 5.17 18.79
C GLN A 396 -10.07 3.77 18.17
N HIS A 397 -10.86 3.53 17.12
CA HIS A 397 -10.92 2.25 16.40
C HIS A 397 -9.53 1.75 15.93
N GLN A 398 -8.67 2.67 15.48
CA GLN A 398 -7.32 2.34 15.02
C GLN A 398 -6.44 1.67 16.09
N VAL A 399 -6.67 1.94 17.36
CA VAL A 399 -5.96 1.23 18.45
C VAL A 399 -6.21 -0.27 18.36
N ALA A 400 -7.48 -0.67 18.24
CA ALA A 400 -7.87 -2.06 18.13
C ALA A 400 -7.31 -2.73 16.88
N THR A 401 -7.51 -2.10 15.72
CA THR A 401 -7.16 -2.72 14.42
C THR A 401 -5.66 -2.69 14.08
N THR A 402 -4.87 -1.87 14.80
CA THR A 402 -3.46 -1.67 14.50
C THR A 402 -2.53 -2.19 15.60
N LEU A 403 -2.92 -2.07 16.87
CA LEU A 403 -2.06 -2.41 18.02
C LEU A 403 -2.47 -3.70 18.71
N ALA A 404 -3.75 -4.10 18.66
CA ALA A 404 -4.20 -5.31 19.31
C ALA A 404 -3.68 -6.58 18.60
N THR A 405 -3.32 -7.58 19.40
CA THR A 405 -2.78 -8.87 18.94
C THR A 405 -3.84 -9.97 18.85
N GLY A 406 -5.01 -9.75 19.50
CA GLY A 406 -6.07 -10.76 19.62
C GLY A 406 -5.94 -11.68 20.84
N HIS A 407 -4.97 -11.40 21.73
CA HIS A 407 -4.71 -12.14 22.96
C HIS A 407 -4.96 -11.32 24.24
N GLU A 408 -5.41 -10.09 24.11
CA GLU A 408 -5.70 -9.18 25.19
C GLU A 408 -6.82 -9.73 26.10
N ALA A 409 -6.81 -9.36 27.38
CA ALA A 409 -7.77 -9.86 28.36
C ALA A 409 -9.22 -9.37 28.13
N ASN A 410 -9.37 -8.20 27.51
CA ASN A 410 -10.69 -7.54 27.34
C ASN A 410 -11.20 -7.69 25.90
N ILE A 411 -11.56 -8.91 25.50
CA ILE A 411 -12.07 -9.25 24.16
C ILE A 411 -13.47 -9.84 24.25
N VAL A 412 -14.34 -9.44 23.30
CA VAL A 412 -15.58 -10.16 23.00
C VAL A 412 -15.45 -10.85 21.65
N ASP A 413 -15.62 -12.17 21.60
CA ASP A 413 -15.61 -12.95 20.37
C ASP A 413 -17.05 -13.11 19.85
N LEU A 414 -17.30 -12.65 18.63
CA LEU A 414 -18.63 -12.63 18.04
C LEU A 414 -18.88 -13.88 17.21
N ILE A 415 -20.12 -14.37 17.26
CA ILE A 415 -20.62 -15.34 16.27
C ILE A 415 -20.93 -14.65 14.95
N ILE A 416 -21.06 -15.41 13.87
CA ILE A 416 -21.28 -14.90 12.51
C ILE A 416 -22.47 -13.92 12.42
N LYS A 417 -23.56 -14.20 13.10
CA LYS A 417 -24.76 -13.33 13.12
C LYS A 417 -24.43 -11.94 13.67
N ASP A 418 -23.74 -11.89 14.80
CA ASP A 418 -23.39 -10.64 15.47
C ASP A 418 -22.26 -9.90 14.70
N ALA A 419 -21.34 -10.63 14.09
CA ALA A 419 -20.29 -10.05 13.25
C ALA A 419 -20.87 -9.34 12.02
N ARG A 420 -21.90 -9.91 11.39
CA ARG A 420 -22.63 -9.24 10.30
C ARG A 420 -23.27 -7.93 10.75
N GLU A 421 -23.98 -7.94 11.89
CA GLU A 421 -24.56 -6.73 12.48
C GLU A 421 -23.47 -5.69 12.81
N TRP A 422 -22.32 -6.16 13.34
CA TRP A 422 -21.17 -5.29 13.62
C TRP A 422 -20.69 -4.55 12.37
N PHE A 423 -20.44 -5.26 11.27
CA PHE A 423 -20.00 -4.64 10.01
C PHE A 423 -21.06 -3.77 9.33
N MET A 424 -22.35 -3.97 9.68
CA MET A 424 -23.43 -3.06 9.31
C MET A 424 -23.52 -1.81 10.20
N GLY A 425 -22.58 -1.63 11.14
CA GLY A 425 -22.56 -0.47 12.05
C GLY A 425 -23.58 -0.54 13.19
N ARG A 426 -24.12 -1.73 13.48
CA ARG A 426 -25.13 -1.92 14.50
C ARG A 426 -24.54 -2.38 15.82
N ASP A 427 -25.19 -2.02 16.95
CA ASP A 427 -24.86 -2.55 18.26
C ASP A 427 -25.18 -4.05 18.33
N VAL A 428 -24.34 -4.82 19.01
CA VAL A 428 -24.52 -6.28 19.18
C VAL A 428 -24.84 -6.66 20.63
N ARG A 429 -25.50 -7.81 20.81
CA ARG A 429 -25.83 -8.35 22.13
C ARG A 429 -25.39 -9.81 22.19
N PRO A 430 -24.12 -10.08 22.43
CA PRO A 430 -23.62 -11.46 22.55
C PRO A 430 -24.33 -12.19 23.69
N GLU A 431 -24.83 -13.39 23.38
CA GLU A 431 -25.65 -14.16 24.30
C GLU A 431 -24.86 -14.55 25.57
N GLY A 432 -25.50 -14.39 26.75
CA GLY A 432 -24.90 -14.75 28.04
C GLY A 432 -23.76 -13.84 28.52
N LEU A 433 -23.41 -12.78 27.76
CA LEU A 433 -22.32 -11.89 28.12
C LEU A 433 -22.84 -10.50 28.54
N SER A 434 -22.10 -9.89 29.45
CA SER A 434 -22.32 -8.50 29.86
C SER A 434 -21.02 -7.88 30.34
N GLY A 435 -20.94 -6.57 30.33
CA GLY A 435 -19.73 -5.86 30.75
C GLY A 435 -19.93 -4.36 30.89
N LYS A 436 -18.81 -3.70 31.17
CA LYS A 436 -18.73 -2.24 31.28
C LYS A 436 -17.38 -1.75 30.75
N GLY A 437 -17.40 -0.63 30.06
CA GLY A 437 -16.19 -0.01 29.52
C GLY A 437 -15.90 -0.43 28.08
N GLU A 438 -14.72 -0.09 27.61
CA GLU A 438 -14.27 -0.40 26.26
C GLU A 438 -13.88 -1.86 26.12
N VAL A 439 -14.04 -2.43 24.94
CA VAL A 439 -13.80 -3.84 24.66
C VAL A 439 -13.33 -4.02 23.23
N LEU A 440 -12.34 -4.86 23.04
CA LEU A 440 -11.91 -5.31 21.71
C LEU A 440 -12.93 -6.29 21.15
N VAL A 441 -13.31 -6.10 19.90
CA VAL A 441 -14.25 -6.98 19.21
C VAL A 441 -13.51 -7.87 18.25
N LYS A 442 -13.70 -9.18 18.40
CA LYS A 442 -13.05 -10.22 17.61
C LYS A 442 -14.10 -11.06 16.87
N TYR A 443 -13.77 -11.50 15.68
CA TYR A 443 -14.54 -12.48 14.94
C TYR A 443 -13.59 -13.42 14.18
N ASN A 444 -13.81 -14.72 14.32
CA ASN A 444 -13.02 -15.74 13.64
C ASN A 444 -11.50 -15.49 13.75
N GLY A 445 -11.01 -15.21 14.97
CA GLY A 445 -9.59 -14.98 15.25
C GLY A 445 -9.03 -13.59 14.89
N ALA A 446 -9.77 -12.74 14.17
CA ALA A 446 -9.35 -11.40 13.79
C ALA A 446 -10.01 -10.33 14.66
N ILE A 447 -9.23 -9.31 15.07
CA ILE A 447 -9.79 -8.11 15.70
C ILE A 447 -10.47 -7.27 14.61
N ILE A 448 -11.75 -7.02 14.80
CA ILE A 448 -12.61 -6.30 13.85
C ILE A 448 -13.01 -4.91 14.32
N GLY A 449 -12.62 -4.52 15.52
CA GLY A 449 -12.85 -3.17 16.00
C GLY A 449 -12.82 -3.00 17.50
N LEU A 450 -13.17 -1.78 17.90
CA LEU A 450 -13.34 -1.36 19.29
C LEU A 450 -14.80 -1.08 19.57
N GLY A 451 -15.34 -1.68 20.61
CA GLY A 451 -16.70 -1.46 21.09
C GLY A 451 -16.73 -0.92 22.52
N LYS A 452 -17.94 -0.69 23.03
CA LYS A 452 -18.14 -0.28 24.42
C LYS A 452 -19.29 -1.06 25.04
N TRP A 453 -19.00 -1.79 26.10
CA TRP A 453 -20.00 -2.47 26.89
C TRP A 453 -20.95 -1.49 27.60
N VAL A 454 -22.24 -1.71 27.45
CA VAL A 454 -23.32 -1.08 28.23
C VAL A 454 -24.30 -2.17 28.66
N GLY A 455 -24.03 -2.77 29.81
CA GLY A 455 -24.77 -3.95 30.27
C GLY A 455 -24.54 -5.16 29.35
N ASN A 456 -25.61 -5.70 28.77
CA ASN A 456 -25.55 -6.84 27.84
C ASN A 456 -25.37 -6.43 26.36
N ARG A 457 -25.08 -5.15 26.09
CA ARG A 457 -24.94 -4.61 24.75
C ARG A 457 -23.53 -4.06 24.53
N VAL A 458 -22.91 -4.40 23.41
CA VAL A 458 -21.69 -3.76 22.90
C VAL A 458 -22.10 -2.70 21.88
N LYS A 459 -21.87 -1.43 22.25
CA LYS A 459 -22.04 -0.32 21.29
C LYS A 459 -20.99 -0.43 20.20
N ASN A 460 -21.43 -0.24 18.97
CA ASN A 460 -20.58 -0.27 17.79
C ASN A 460 -19.68 0.96 17.71
N GLY A 461 -18.36 0.73 17.59
CA GLY A 461 -17.33 1.76 17.41
C GLY A 461 -16.75 1.80 16.00
N LEU A 462 -17.34 1.08 15.02
CA LEU A 462 -16.85 1.02 13.66
C LEU A 462 -16.97 2.40 12.97
N PRO A 463 -15.90 2.94 12.36
CA PRO A 463 -15.97 4.14 11.54
C PRO A 463 -16.96 4.01 10.39
N ARG A 464 -17.66 5.10 10.05
CA ARG A 464 -18.71 5.09 9.02
C ARG A 464 -18.23 4.59 7.66
N GLU A 465 -17.03 4.94 7.29
CA GLU A 465 -16.36 4.54 6.04
C GLU A 465 -16.11 3.04 5.94
N LEU A 466 -16.09 2.32 7.05
CA LEU A 466 -15.91 0.86 7.10
C LEU A 466 -17.23 0.09 7.17
N VAL A 467 -18.36 0.78 7.37
CA VAL A 467 -19.69 0.16 7.40
C VAL A 467 -20.08 -0.37 6.03
N ARG A 468 -20.70 -1.55 6.00
CA ARG A 468 -21.23 -2.21 4.79
C ARG A 468 -22.69 -2.59 5.00
N ASP A 469 -23.53 -2.20 4.05
CA ASP A 469 -24.99 -2.35 4.21
C ASP A 469 -25.54 -3.67 3.64
N LYS A 470 -24.82 -4.32 2.70
CA LYS A 470 -25.35 -5.42 1.91
C LYS A 470 -24.27 -6.47 1.56
N ASN A 471 -24.76 -7.66 1.22
CA ASN A 471 -23.95 -8.76 0.68
C ASN A 471 -22.74 -9.12 1.53
N LEU A 472 -22.94 -9.20 2.84
CA LEU A 472 -21.93 -9.65 3.80
C LEU A 472 -21.85 -11.17 3.81
N PHE A 473 -20.65 -11.66 4.10
CA PHE A 473 -20.26 -13.07 4.26
C PHE A 473 -21.24 -13.93 5.04
#